data_50efad9de65f70949ae08386257f85ad
#
_entry.id   50efad9de65f70949ae08386257f85ad
#
_cell.length_a   1.000
_cell.length_b   1.000
_cell.length_c   1.000
_cell.angle_alpha   90.00
_cell.angle_beta   90.00
_cell.angle_gamma   90.00
#
_symmetry.space_group_name_H-M   'P 1'
#
loop_
_entity.id
_entity.type
_entity.pdbx_description
1 polymer ?
#
loop_
_entity_poly.entity_id
_entity_poly.type
_entity_poly.pdbx_seq_one_letter_code
_entity_poly.pdbx_strand_id
1 'polypeptide(L)'
;MDVYLDSTVVLRQMLGSGNSWDGWGKWEKAYASMLLRTECNQAVNRLHAEGKIDDVRRARLGSWIETVCSCVTMVPVTESILRRAGEPLPTDTGVLRSIHLATMLELQAAHGVNCAVATDDDKLLRAAECLGFENALNVTSVTPEVMPEAPAEENPEGKSKGKKA
;
A
#
# COMPACT_ATOMS: atom_id res chain seq x y z
N MET A 1 0.44 0.87 17.59
CA MET A 1 -0.57 0.10 16.84
C MET A 1 0.10 -0.49 15.61
N ASP A 2 -0.08 -1.78 15.39
CA ASP A 2 0.38 -2.45 14.17
C ASP A 2 -0.58 -2.18 13.01
N VAL A 3 -0.04 -2.09 11.78
CA VAL A 3 -0.84 -1.80 10.60
C VAL A 3 -0.57 -2.81 9.48
N TYR A 4 -1.61 -3.17 8.74
CA TYR A 4 -1.51 -3.89 7.48
C TYR A 4 -1.70 -2.91 6.33
N LEU A 5 -0.69 -2.78 5.47
CA LEU A 5 -0.70 -1.86 4.32
C LEU A 5 -1.20 -2.57 3.06
N ASP A 6 -2.24 -2.01 2.47
CA ASP A 6 -2.68 -2.34 1.12
C ASP A 6 -2.01 -1.45 0.08
N SER A 7 -1.88 -1.93 -1.14
CA SER A 7 -1.25 -1.21 -2.26
C SER A 7 -1.92 0.12 -2.59
N THR A 8 -3.22 0.26 -2.37
CA THR A 8 -3.99 1.49 -2.67
C THR A 8 -3.51 2.68 -1.84
N VAL A 9 -3.28 2.49 -0.54
CA VAL A 9 -2.77 3.54 0.35
C VAL A 9 -1.32 3.89 0.00
N VAL A 10 -0.49 2.89 -0.28
CA VAL A 10 0.91 3.10 -0.70
C VAL A 10 0.97 3.88 -2.02
N LEU A 11 0.13 3.52 -2.99
CA LEU A 11 0.02 4.23 -4.27
C LEU A 11 -0.47 5.66 -4.09
N ARG A 12 -1.47 5.88 -3.25
CA ARG A 12 -1.95 7.24 -2.93
C ARG A 12 -0.83 8.10 -2.35
N GLN A 13 -0.10 7.58 -1.37
CA GLN A 13 1.02 8.28 -0.76
C GLN A 13 2.13 8.58 -1.77
N MET A 14 2.47 7.60 -2.62
CA MET A 14 3.51 7.70 -3.62
C MET A 14 3.18 8.69 -4.74
N LEU A 15 1.93 8.75 -5.17
CA LEU A 15 1.49 9.56 -6.30
C LEU A 15 1.00 10.96 -5.89
N GLY A 16 0.90 11.22 -4.59
CA GLY A 16 0.36 12.49 -4.08
C GLY A 16 -1.12 12.69 -4.43
N SER A 17 -1.85 11.60 -4.76
CA SER A 17 -3.25 11.67 -5.17
C SER A 17 -4.17 11.71 -3.95
N GLY A 18 -4.86 12.83 -3.74
CA GLY A 18 -5.77 13.00 -2.62
C GLY A 18 -5.10 13.48 -1.32
N ASN A 19 -5.79 13.36 -0.20
CA ASN A 19 -5.26 13.76 1.10
C ASN A 19 -4.21 12.74 1.58
N SER A 20 -3.05 13.23 2.01
CA SER A 20 -2.07 12.41 2.70
C SER A 20 -2.70 11.78 3.95
N TRP A 21 -2.38 10.52 4.22
CA TRP A 21 -2.78 9.90 5.47
C TRP A 21 -1.86 10.37 6.60
N ASP A 22 -2.41 11.10 7.56
CA ASP A 22 -1.65 11.64 8.71
C ASP A 22 -1.02 10.54 9.59
N GLY A 23 -1.51 9.31 9.49
CA GLY A 23 -0.96 8.12 10.13
C GLY A 23 0.22 7.48 9.40
N TRP A 24 0.61 7.98 8.20
CA TRP A 24 1.72 7.43 7.44
C TRP A 24 3.03 7.47 8.24
N GLY A 25 3.64 6.29 8.43
CA GLY A 25 4.85 6.14 9.25
C GLY A 25 4.65 6.22 10.77
N LYS A 26 3.42 6.41 11.26
CA LYS A 26 3.12 6.53 12.70
C LYS A 26 2.51 5.25 13.27
N TRP A 27 3.16 4.12 13.07
CA TRP A 27 2.77 2.80 13.58
C TRP A 27 3.95 2.12 14.29
N GLU A 28 3.70 1.08 15.05
CA GLU A 28 4.74 0.31 15.71
C GLU A 28 5.40 -0.67 14.75
N LYS A 29 4.57 -1.42 14.01
CA LYS A 29 5.02 -2.32 12.95
C LYS A 29 4.06 -2.24 11.76
N ALA A 30 4.62 -2.36 10.58
CA ALA A 30 3.85 -2.48 9.35
C ALA A 30 4.02 -3.86 8.72
N TYR A 31 2.93 -4.39 8.22
CA TYR A 31 2.85 -5.67 7.52
C TYR A 31 2.21 -5.46 6.16
N ALA A 32 2.59 -6.25 5.18
CA ALA A 32 1.93 -6.29 3.89
C ALA A 32 2.08 -7.68 3.25
N SER A 33 1.15 -8.06 2.39
CA SER A 33 1.37 -9.20 1.49
C SER A 33 2.50 -8.90 0.50
N MET A 34 3.25 -9.91 0.06
CA MET A 34 4.17 -9.78 -1.07
C MET A 34 3.48 -9.30 -2.37
N LEU A 35 2.15 -9.36 -2.45
CA LEU A 35 1.37 -8.74 -3.52
C LEU A 35 1.58 -7.23 -3.61
N LEU A 36 1.79 -6.54 -2.49
CA LEU A 36 2.00 -5.09 -2.43
C LEU A 36 3.02 -4.62 -3.47
N ARG A 37 4.21 -5.25 -3.50
CA ARG A 37 5.26 -4.91 -4.46
C ARG A 37 4.79 -5.08 -5.90
N THR A 38 4.12 -6.19 -6.18
CA THR A 38 3.64 -6.51 -7.54
C THR A 38 2.58 -5.52 -7.98
N GLU A 39 1.59 -5.23 -7.14
CA GLU A 39 0.50 -4.31 -7.44
C GLU A 39 1.01 -2.88 -7.65
N CYS A 40 1.90 -2.39 -6.78
CA CYS A 40 2.50 -1.07 -6.93
C CYS A 40 3.32 -0.96 -8.22
N ASN A 41 4.17 -1.94 -8.54
CA ASN A 41 4.95 -1.95 -9.77
C ASN A 41 4.05 -2.04 -11.01
N GLN A 42 2.97 -2.83 -10.98
CA GLN A 42 2.00 -2.88 -12.09
C GLN A 42 1.30 -1.53 -12.30
N ALA A 43 0.94 -0.83 -11.22
CA ALA A 43 0.34 0.50 -11.33
C ALA A 43 1.30 1.51 -11.96
N VAL A 44 2.57 1.53 -11.53
CA VAL A 44 3.62 2.39 -12.09
C VAL A 44 3.87 2.06 -13.57
N ASN A 45 3.97 0.79 -13.93
CA ASN A 45 4.17 0.36 -15.32
C ASN A 45 2.98 0.76 -16.20
N ARG A 46 1.76 0.70 -15.70
CA ARG A 46 0.56 1.16 -16.41
C ARG A 46 0.61 2.66 -16.67
N LEU A 47 0.94 3.47 -15.65
CA LEU A 47 1.09 4.91 -15.81
C LEU A 47 2.14 5.26 -16.86
N HIS A 48 3.25 4.54 -16.89
CA HIS A 48 4.29 4.71 -17.89
C HIS A 48 3.80 4.31 -19.30
N ALA A 49 3.16 3.16 -19.44
CA ALA A 49 2.60 2.70 -20.72
C ALA A 49 1.53 3.65 -21.29
N GLU A 50 0.78 4.33 -20.41
CA GLU A 50 -0.21 5.36 -20.77
C GLU A 50 0.44 6.74 -21.04
N GLY A 51 1.77 6.86 -20.97
CA GLY A 51 2.50 8.11 -21.17
C GLY A 51 2.27 9.17 -20.08
N LYS A 52 1.73 8.80 -18.92
CA LYS A 52 1.47 9.69 -17.80
C LYS A 52 2.71 10.01 -16.97
N ILE A 53 3.72 9.17 -17.05
CA ILE A 53 5.03 9.36 -16.42
C ILE A 53 6.12 8.96 -17.41
N ASP A 54 7.28 9.61 -17.31
CA ASP A 54 8.47 9.29 -18.10
C ASP A 54 9.32 8.19 -17.46
N ASP A 55 10.42 7.80 -18.12
CA ASP A 55 11.35 6.78 -17.63
C ASP A 55 12.02 7.17 -16.32
N VAL A 56 12.33 8.46 -16.11
CA VAL A 56 12.98 8.96 -14.90
C VAL A 56 12.02 8.84 -13.72
N ARG A 57 10.80 9.31 -13.90
CA ARG A 57 9.75 9.20 -12.87
C ARG A 57 9.45 7.74 -12.56
N ARG A 58 9.33 6.88 -13.57
CA ARG A 58 9.14 5.43 -13.38
C ARG A 58 10.25 4.82 -12.52
N ALA A 59 11.52 5.14 -12.82
CA ALA A 59 12.66 4.62 -12.05
C ALA A 59 12.63 5.11 -10.59
N ARG A 60 12.34 6.40 -10.34
CA ARG A 60 12.21 6.96 -8.98
C ARG A 60 11.10 6.28 -8.18
N LEU A 61 9.92 6.09 -8.79
CA LEU A 61 8.79 5.42 -8.15
C LEU A 61 9.12 3.95 -7.83
N GLY A 62 9.80 3.25 -8.74
CA GLY A 62 10.28 1.88 -8.49
C GLY A 62 11.23 1.81 -7.30
N SER A 63 12.22 2.72 -7.22
CA SER A 63 13.14 2.79 -6.08
C SER A 63 12.40 3.09 -4.77
N TRP A 64 11.41 3.97 -4.79
CA TRP A 64 10.60 4.28 -3.61
C TRP A 64 9.78 3.07 -3.15
N ILE A 65 9.17 2.31 -4.07
CA ILE A 65 8.46 1.07 -3.74
C ILE A 65 9.39 0.07 -3.03
N GLU A 66 10.61 -0.12 -3.53
CA GLU A 66 11.58 -1.01 -2.88
C GLU A 66 11.95 -0.51 -1.48
N THR A 67 12.09 0.80 -1.30
CA THR A 67 12.35 1.38 0.02
C THR A 67 11.19 1.11 0.98
N VAL A 68 9.93 1.34 0.56
CA VAL A 68 8.75 1.01 1.38
C VAL A 68 8.74 -0.48 1.73
N CYS A 69 8.94 -1.35 0.74
CA CYS A 69 8.98 -2.80 0.98
C CYS A 69 10.10 -3.24 1.95
N SER A 70 11.20 -2.50 2.04
CA SER A 70 12.28 -2.79 3.00
C SER A 70 11.95 -2.33 4.43
N CYS A 71 11.04 -1.37 4.59
CA CYS A 71 10.57 -0.86 5.89
C CYS A 71 9.36 -1.62 6.45
N VAL A 72 8.80 -2.57 5.69
CA VAL A 72 7.57 -3.30 6.03
C VAL A 72 7.86 -4.79 6.13
N THR A 73 7.24 -5.49 7.07
CA THR A 73 7.29 -6.95 7.14
C THR A 73 6.47 -7.55 5.99
N MET A 74 7.15 -8.00 4.94
CA MET A 74 6.53 -8.60 3.77
C MET A 74 6.15 -10.05 4.02
N VAL A 75 4.85 -10.35 4.02
CA VAL A 75 4.32 -11.70 4.27
C VAL A 75 4.25 -12.48 2.96
N PRO A 76 4.94 -13.64 2.84
CA PRO A 76 4.85 -14.48 1.65
C PRO A 76 3.44 -15.00 1.40
N VAL A 77 3.02 -15.06 0.13
CA VAL A 77 1.76 -15.70 -0.26
C VAL A 77 1.98 -17.22 -0.31
N THR A 78 1.76 -17.87 0.82
CA THR A 78 1.96 -19.31 1.00
C THR A 78 0.75 -20.11 0.49
N GLU A 79 0.92 -21.44 0.35
CA GLU A 79 -0.18 -22.34 0.05
C GLU A 79 -1.29 -22.28 1.11
N SER A 80 -0.94 -22.10 2.39
CA SER A 80 -1.88 -21.92 3.49
C SER A 80 -2.77 -20.70 3.26
N ILE A 81 -2.14 -19.55 2.93
CA ILE A 81 -2.86 -18.30 2.61
C ILE A 81 -3.75 -18.47 1.39
N LEU A 82 -3.26 -19.11 0.31
CA LEU A 82 -4.05 -19.32 -0.89
C LEU A 82 -5.26 -20.24 -0.63
N ARG A 83 -5.09 -21.29 0.16
CA ARG A 83 -6.19 -22.18 0.57
C ARG A 83 -7.21 -21.39 1.39
N ARG A 84 -6.76 -20.61 2.40
CA ARG A 84 -7.66 -19.79 3.23
C ARG A 84 -8.41 -18.74 2.40
N ALA A 85 -7.76 -18.15 1.39
CA ALA A 85 -8.37 -17.19 0.48
C ALA A 85 -9.48 -17.82 -0.41
N GLY A 86 -9.41 -19.14 -0.64
CA GLY A 86 -10.43 -19.90 -1.37
C GLY A 86 -11.62 -20.34 -0.52
N GLU A 87 -11.58 -20.18 0.81
CA GLU A 87 -12.69 -20.48 1.70
C GLU A 87 -13.74 -19.35 1.69
N PRO A 88 -14.99 -19.62 2.13
CA PRO A 88 -16.00 -18.59 2.26
C PRO A 88 -15.53 -17.42 3.14
N LEU A 89 -15.62 -16.22 2.62
CA LEU A 89 -15.36 -14.95 3.32
C LEU A 89 -16.68 -14.19 3.52
N PRO A 90 -16.76 -13.23 4.46
CA PRO A 90 -18.00 -12.53 4.78
C PRO A 90 -18.65 -11.80 3.61
N THR A 91 -17.86 -11.43 2.60
CA THR A 91 -18.32 -10.70 1.41
C THR A 91 -17.62 -11.24 0.16
N ASP A 92 -18.24 -11.06 -1.00
CA ASP A 92 -17.59 -11.37 -2.29
C ASP A 92 -16.54 -10.30 -2.60
N THR A 93 -15.28 -10.63 -2.36
CA THR A 93 -14.15 -9.72 -2.49
C THR A 93 -13.34 -9.90 -3.75
N GLY A 94 -13.48 -11.03 -4.44
CA GLY A 94 -12.59 -11.44 -5.52
C GLY A 94 -11.18 -11.84 -5.05
N VAL A 95 -10.40 -12.46 -5.93
CA VAL A 95 -9.20 -13.23 -5.58
C VAL A 95 -8.15 -12.40 -4.83
N LEU A 96 -7.77 -11.21 -5.33
CA LEU A 96 -6.70 -10.43 -4.71
C LEU A 96 -7.04 -9.97 -3.28
N ARG A 97 -8.26 -9.45 -3.08
CA ARG A 97 -8.72 -9.04 -1.75
C ARG A 97 -8.82 -10.23 -0.80
N SER A 98 -9.25 -11.39 -1.30
CA SER A 98 -9.29 -12.63 -0.50
C SER A 98 -7.89 -13.04 -0.02
N ILE A 99 -6.85 -12.85 -0.85
CA ILE A 99 -5.46 -13.11 -0.43
C ILE A 99 -5.01 -12.12 0.63
N HIS A 100 -5.34 -10.83 0.52
CA HIS A 100 -5.04 -9.84 1.56
C HIS A 100 -5.72 -10.18 2.88
N LEU A 101 -7.01 -10.52 2.87
CA LEU A 101 -7.76 -10.93 4.06
C LEU A 101 -7.18 -12.20 4.68
N ALA A 102 -6.87 -13.21 3.87
CA ALA A 102 -6.25 -14.44 4.33
C ALA A 102 -4.86 -14.19 4.94
N THR A 103 -4.10 -13.23 4.39
CA THR A 103 -2.79 -12.83 4.95
C THR A 103 -2.96 -12.20 6.33
N MET A 104 -3.94 -11.31 6.51
CA MET A 104 -4.22 -10.70 7.82
C MET A 104 -4.68 -11.75 8.85
N LEU A 105 -5.56 -12.68 8.45
CA LEU A 105 -6.01 -13.77 9.29
C LEU A 105 -4.86 -14.72 9.70
N GLU A 106 -3.93 -14.98 8.79
CA GLU A 106 -2.71 -15.77 9.08
C GLU A 106 -1.81 -15.06 10.09
N LEU A 107 -1.59 -13.75 9.93
CA LEU A 107 -0.85 -12.93 10.90
C LEU A 107 -1.47 -13.01 12.30
N GLN A 108 -2.79 -12.92 12.38
CA GLN A 108 -3.52 -13.02 13.64
C GLN A 108 -3.43 -14.44 14.24
N ALA A 109 -3.70 -15.47 13.43
CA ALA A 109 -3.79 -16.86 13.92
C ALA A 109 -2.42 -17.46 14.26
N ALA A 110 -1.40 -17.26 13.41
CA ALA A 110 -0.10 -17.89 13.57
C ALA A 110 0.88 -17.06 14.41
N HIS A 111 0.73 -15.73 14.43
CA HIS A 111 1.69 -14.84 15.07
C HIS A 111 1.08 -13.95 16.17
N GLY A 112 -0.23 -14.03 16.42
CA GLY A 112 -0.91 -13.20 17.42
C GLY A 112 -0.91 -11.70 17.08
N VAL A 113 -0.67 -11.34 15.81
CA VAL A 113 -0.59 -9.94 15.36
C VAL A 113 -2.00 -9.41 15.11
N ASN A 114 -2.41 -8.42 15.92
CA ASN A 114 -3.63 -7.66 15.69
C ASN A 114 -3.28 -6.34 15.00
N CYS A 115 -3.40 -6.30 13.68
CA CYS A 115 -3.13 -5.10 12.89
C CYS A 115 -4.44 -4.43 12.44
N ALA A 116 -4.44 -3.10 12.37
CA ALA A 116 -5.49 -2.36 11.67
C ALA A 116 -5.19 -2.32 10.17
N VAL A 117 -6.21 -2.33 9.32
CA VAL A 117 -6.04 -2.30 7.86
C VAL A 117 -5.99 -0.85 7.34
N ALA A 118 -4.95 -0.52 6.58
CA ALA A 118 -4.84 0.72 5.83
C ALA A 118 -5.10 0.44 4.35
N THR A 119 -6.29 0.79 3.86
CA THR A 119 -6.70 0.59 2.48
C THR A 119 -7.68 1.66 2.03
N ASP A 120 -7.62 2.06 0.74
CA ASP A 120 -8.61 2.88 0.06
C ASP A 120 -9.62 2.03 -0.73
N ASP A 121 -9.48 0.71 -0.67
CA ASP A 121 -10.43 -0.20 -1.31
C ASP A 121 -11.61 -0.50 -0.37
N ASP A 122 -12.75 0.13 -0.63
CA ASP A 122 -13.98 -0.02 0.16
C ASP A 122 -14.44 -1.48 0.32
N LYS A 123 -14.19 -2.34 -0.66
CA LYS A 123 -14.60 -3.75 -0.58
C LYS A 123 -13.69 -4.53 0.35
N LEU A 124 -12.38 -4.28 0.27
CA LEU A 124 -11.41 -4.86 1.18
C LEU A 124 -11.67 -4.39 2.61
N LEU A 125 -11.88 -3.08 2.79
CA LEU A 125 -12.15 -2.49 4.10
C LEU A 125 -13.37 -3.12 4.77
N ARG A 126 -14.52 -3.13 4.06
CA ARG A 126 -15.75 -3.72 4.60
C ARG A 126 -15.60 -5.19 4.96
N ALA A 127 -14.90 -5.97 4.15
CA ALA A 127 -14.65 -7.37 4.43
C ALA A 127 -13.73 -7.56 5.65
N ALA A 128 -12.72 -6.72 5.81
CA ALA A 128 -11.81 -6.72 6.96
C ALA A 128 -12.55 -6.34 8.24
N GLU A 129 -13.39 -5.31 8.22
CA GLU A 129 -14.24 -4.91 9.35
C GLU A 129 -15.21 -6.02 9.78
N CYS A 130 -15.81 -6.74 8.82
CA CYS A 130 -16.64 -7.92 9.12
C CYS A 130 -15.85 -9.07 9.80
N LEU A 131 -14.53 -9.11 9.61
CA LEU A 131 -13.62 -10.06 10.26
C LEU A 131 -13.04 -9.52 11.58
N GLY A 132 -13.41 -8.31 11.99
CA GLY A 132 -12.99 -7.69 13.25
C GLY A 132 -11.70 -6.86 13.15
N PHE A 133 -11.19 -6.59 11.96
CA PHE A 133 -10.06 -5.69 11.76
C PHE A 133 -10.49 -4.22 11.79
N GLU A 134 -9.73 -3.38 12.47
CA GLU A 134 -9.98 -1.95 12.53
C GLU A 134 -9.50 -1.22 11.28
N ASN A 135 -10.12 -0.08 10.97
CA ASN A 135 -9.67 0.81 9.89
C ASN A 135 -8.55 1.73 10.41
N ALA A 136 -7.33 1.52 9.96
CA ALA A 136 -6.17 2.32 10.35
C ALA A 136 -6.28 3.79 9.92
N LEU A 137 -7.02 4.10 8.85
CA LEU A 137 -7.16 5.47 8.36
C LEU A 137 -7.97 6.36 9.32
N ASN A 138 -8.77 5.75 10.20
CA ASN A 138 -9.57 6.45 11.20
C ASN A 138 -8.89 6.52 12.58
N VAL A 139 -7.75 5.84 12.77
CA VAL A 139 -7.04 5.78 14.06
C VAL A 139 -5.87 6.75 14.03
N THR A 140 -5.85 7.70 14.97
CA THR A 140 -4.72 8.61 15.17
C THR A 140 -3.70 7.93 16.07
N SER A 141 -2.59 7.44 15.53
CA SER A 141 -1.51 6.78 16.28
C SER A 141 -0.38 7.74 16.66
N VAL A 142 0.34 7.44 17.75
CA VAL A 142 1.21 8.40 18.45
C VAL A 142 2.72 8.13 18.33
N THR A 143 3.17 7.12 17.58
CA THR A 143 4.61 6.80 17.52
C THR A 143 5.12 6.82 16.08
N PRO A 144 6.14 7.63 15.75
CA PRO A 144 6.66 7.71 14.38
C PRO A 144 7.66 6.58 14.08
N GLU A 145 7.42 5.82 13.03
CA GLU A 145 8.44 5.05 12.33
C GLU A 145 8.89 5.84 11.08
N VAL A 146 10.16 5.81 10.75
CA VAL A 146 10.69 6.60 9.63
C VAL A 146 10.34 5.91 8.31
N MET A 147 9.24 6.32 7.71
CA MET A 147 8.90 5.92 6.35
C MET A 147 9.41 6.92 5.33
N PRO A 148 9.79 6.47 4.12
CA PRO A 148 10.25 7.39 3.07
C PRO A 148 9.11 8.32 2.64
N GLU A 149 9.46 9.61 2.50
CA GLU A 149 8.56 10.58 1.89
C GLU A 149 8.35 10.24 0.40
N ALA A 150 7.16 10.58 -0.11
CA ALA A 150 6.87 10.42 -1.53
C ALA A 150 7.84 11.27 -2.38
N PRO A 151 8.29 10.76 -3.54
CA PRO A 151 9.17 11.54 -4.42
C PRO A 151 8.44 12.80 -4.91
N ALA A 152 9.10 13.97 -4.73
CA ALA A 152 8.54 15.27 -5.11
C ALA A 152 8.08 15.29 -6.59
N GLU A 153 6.94 15.92 -6.84
CA GLU A 153 6.51 16.22 -8.21
C GLU A 153 7.46 17.26 -8.81
N GLU A 154 8.08 16.94 -9.93
CA GLU A 154 8.81 17.96 -10.72
C GLU A 154 7.76 18.83 -11.41
N ASN A 155 7.69 20.09 -11.03
CA ASN A 155 6.87 21.08 -11.73
C ASN A 155 7.45 21.28 -13.15
N PRO A 156 6.73 20.96 -14.24
CA PRO A 156 7.24 21.07 -15.61
C PRO A 156 7.41 22.52 -16.11
N GLU A 157 7.09 23.54 -15.31
CA GLU A 157 7.06 24.95 -15.74
C GLU A 157 8.44 25.67 -15.70
N GLY A 158 9.55 24.95 -15.66
CA GLY A 158 10.90 25.53 -15.60
C GLY A 158 11.63 25.75 -16.93
N LYS A 159 11.04 25.52 -18.10
CA LYS A 159 11.72 25.74 -19.39
C LYS A 159 10.92 26.59 -20.35
N SER A 160 10.90 27.88 -20.13
CA SER A 160 10.74 28.87 -21.21
C SER A 160 10.90 30.28 -20.67
N LYS A 161 12.11 30.82 -20.82
CA LYS A 161 12.39 32.21 -21.21
C LYS A 161 13.89 32.51 -21.14
N GLY A 162 14.45 32.78 -22.31
CA GLY A 162 15.76 33.40 -22.46
C GLY A 162 16.58 32.77 -23.56
N LYS A 163 16.55 33.27 -24.76
CA LYS A 163 17.22 34.47 -25.22
C LYS A 163 16.85 34.75 -26.67
N LYS A 164 16.28 35.89 -26.92
CA LYS A 164 16.50 36.63 -28.16
C LYS A 164 17.30 37.87 -27.77
N ALA A 165 18.47 37.99 -28.29
CA ALA A 165 19.15 39.18 -28.70
C ALA A 165 20.29 38.79 -29.61
#